data_7ea887ef70007788bc20599b40b818f2
#
_entry.id   7ea887ef70007788bc20599b40b818f2
#
_cell.length_a   1.000
_cell.length_b   1.000
_cell.length_c   1.000
_cell.angle_alpha   90.00
_cell.angle_beta   90.00
_cell.angle_gamma   90.00
#
_symmetry.space_group_name_H-M   'P 1'
#
loop_
_entity.id
_entity.type
_entity.pdbx_description
1 polymer ?
#
loop_
_entity_poly.entity_id
_entity_poly.type
_entity_poly.pdbx_seq_one_letter_code
_entity_poly.pdbx_strand_id
1 'polypeptide(L)'
;MISGERATLAVLDVNGRLTPDVTIQFSNGDKVKTDATGRALFVAPLNQGALFASIVGRPGRVATAILPAGSMESSARVEAVPRFASLVDRFEITGNGFCGDADKNSVSIGGQSAFVLASSPNALTVLPPLDATAGETVVVVSCGKQNPARFKLNLVSLRLEADTSPMQPGQERTLRVSVGGTQEKIQLEAKNLATDVADLAGGNPARALTSGGAENTAEFKVTGKKRGNFLISIRLLPVMTGPTN
;
A
#
# COMPACT_ATOMS: atom_id res chain seq x y z
N MET A 1 0.72 -8.04 -13.31
CA MET A 1 -0.43 -8.08 -14.24
C MET A 1 -0.28 -9.25 -15.18
N ILE A 2 -1.37 -9.73 -15.77
CA ILE A 2 -1.35 -10.81 -16.76
C ILE A 2 -1.48 -10.22 -18.17
N SER A 3 -0.68 -10.70 -19.11
CA SER A 3 -0.65 -10.25 -20.52
C SER A 3 -2.02 -10.36 -21.17
N GLY A 4 -2.53 -9.27 -21.80
CA GLY A 4 -3.81 -9.20 -22.47
C GLY A 4 -5.04 -9.14 -21.57
N GLU A 5 -4.88 -9.27 -20.26
CA GLU A 5 -5.98 -9.23 -19.31
C GLU A 5 -6.29 -7.80 -18.83
N ARG A 6 -7.50 -7.60 -18.33
CA ARG A 6 -7.89 -6.33 -17.71
C ARG A 6 -7.16 -6.11 -16.40
N ALA A 7 -6.82 -4.87 -16.13
CA ALA A 7 -6.28 -4.43 -14.86
C ALA A 7 -6.80 -3.03 -14.51
N THR A 8 -6.95 -2.75 -13.23
CA THR A 8 -7.32 -1.43 -12.72
C THR A 8 -6.13 -0.86 -11.96
N LEU A 9 -5.72 0.36 -12.29
CA LEU A 9 -4.77 1.14 -11.51
C LEU A 9 -5.47 2.28 -10.76
N ALA A 10 -4.83 2.78 -9.72
CA ALA A 10 -5.28 3.95 -8.97
C ALA A 10 -4.15 4.98 -8.87
N VAL A 11 -4.49 6.26 -8.91
CA VAL A 11 -3.57 7.35 -8.62
C VAL A 11 -3.93 7.96 -7.27
N LEU A 12 -2.95 8.02 -6.39
CA LEU A 12 -3.10 8.59 -5.05
C LEU A 12 -2.25 9.87 -4.92
N ASP A 13 -2.78 10.85 -4.21
CA ASP A 13 -2.01 12.02 -3.78
C ASP A 13 -1.09 11.68 -2.59
N VAL A 14 -0.37 12.67 -2.09
CA VAL A 14 0.54 12.52 -0.94
C VAL A 14 -0.17 12.16 0.37
N ASN A 15 -1.48 12.38 0.45
CA ASN A 15 -2.33 12.05 1.59
C ASN A 15 -3.04 10.69 1.42
N GLY A 16 -2.73 9.95 0.34
CA GLY A 16 -3.35 8.66 0.04
C GLY A 16 -4.76 8.76 -0.57
N ARG A 17 -5.20 9.95 -1.01
CA ARG A 17 -6.51 10.15 -1.62
C ARG A 17 -6.47 9.86 -3.11
N LEU A 18 -7.52 9.24 -3.62
CA LEU A 18 -7.70 8.99 -5.04
C LEU A 18 -7.79 10.29 -5.84
N THR A 19 -7.05 10.36 -6.94
CA THR A 19 -6.93 11.57 -7.76
C THR A 19 -7.53 11.32 -9.14
N PRO A 20 -8.68 11.94 -9.47
CA PRO A 20 -9.30 11.85 -10.78
C PRO A 20 -8.57 12.68 -11.84
N ASP A 21 -8.91 12.45 -13.11
CA ASP A 21 -8.45 13.22 -14.28
C ASP A 21 -6.94 13.22 -14.51
N VAL A 22 -6.20 12.26 -13.93
CA VAL A 22 -4.75 12.14 -14.11
C VAL A 22 -4.45 11.27 -15.33
N THR A 23 -3.60 11.77 -16.23
CA THR A 23 -3.11 10.98 -17.36
C THR A 23 -1.84 10.23 -16.98
N ILE A 24 -1.88 8.90 -17.14
CA ILE A 24 -0.78 7.98 -16.95
C ILE A 24 -0.27 7.56 -18.31
N GLN A 25 1.05 7.59 -18.49
CA GLN A 25 1.75 7.10 -19.67
C GLN A 25 2.55 5.87 -19.30
N PHE A 26 2.36 4.80 -20.07
CA PHE A 26 3.14 3.58 -19.95
C PHE A 26 4.40 3.62 -20.85
N SER A 27 5.41 2.82 -20.51
CA SER A 27 6.66 2.73 -21.26
C SER A 27 6.52 2.20 -22.70
N ASN A 28 5.41 1.54 -23.01
CA ASN A 28 5.06 1.10 -24.37
C ASN A 28 4.39 2.19 -25.22
N GLY A 29 4.21 3.40 -24.66
CA GLY A 29 3.59 4.54 -25.33
C GLY A 29 2.10 4.71 -25.07
N ASP A 30 1.40 3.69 -24.56
CA ASP A 30 -0.02 3.78 -24.24
C ASP A 30 -0.29 4.81 -23.15
N LYS A 31 -1.47 5.41 -23.20
CA LYS A 31 -1.95 6.36 -22.18
C LYS A 31 -3.32 5.96 -21.70
N VAL A 32 -3.51 6.10 -20.39
CA VAL A 32 -4.82 5.96 -19.74
C VAL A 32 -5.08 7.15 -18.85
N LYS A 33 -6.34 7.46 -18.59
CA LYS A 33 -6.75 8.58 -17.73
C LYS A 33 -7.60 8.04 -16.59
N THR A 34 -7.35 8.49 -15.36
CA THR A 34 -8.20 8.14 -14.23
C THR A 34 -9.58 8.77 -14.37
N ASP A 35 -10.60 8.02 -14.03
CA ASP A 35 -12.00 8.43 -13.99
C ASP A 35 -12.31 9.33 -12.77
N ALA A 36 -13.58 9.62 -12.55
CA ALA A 36 -14.06 10.41 -11.40
C ALA A 36 -13.74 9.76 -10.05
N THR A 37 -13.46 8.47 -10.01
CA THR A 37 -13.05 7.74 -8.79
C THR A 37 -11.54 7.72 -8.58
N GLY A 38 -10.74 8.33 -9.47
CA GLY A 38 -9.28 8.31 -9.39
C GLY A 38 -8.65 6.99 -9.82
N ARG A 39 -9.40 6.12 -10.55
CA ARG A 39 -8.95 4.82 -11.05
C ARG A 39 -9.01 4.77 -12.57
N ALA A 40 -8.25 3.90 -13.18
CA ALA A 40 -8.31 3.64 -14.62
C ALA A 40 -8.31 2.13 -14.89
N LEU A 41 -9.33 1.66 -15.59
CA LEU A 41 -9.41 0.30 -16.12
C LEU A 41 -8.74 0.28 -17.49
N PHE A 42 -7.85 -0.69 -17.72
CA PHE A 42 -7.13 -0.84 -18.99
C PHE A 42 -6.84 -2.32 -19.27
N VAL A 43 -6.37 -2.60 -20.49
CA VAL A 43 -5.89 -3.92 -20.88
C VAL A 43 -4.36 -3.93 -20.80
N ALA A 44 -3.79 -4.91 -20.08
CA ALA A 44 -2.35 -5.06 -19.97
C ALA A 44 -1.74 -5.38 -21.35
N PRO A 45 -0.57 -4.81 -21.71
CA PRO A 45 0.12 -5.12 -22.95
C PRO A 45 0.35 -6.62 -23.15
N LEU A 46 0.38 -7.04 -24.41
CA LEU A 46 0.64 -8.46 -24.74
C LEU A 46 2.12 -8.85 -24.49
N ASN A 47 3.04 -7.90 -24.62
CA ASN A 47 4.47 -8.14 -24.40
C ASN A 47 4.77 -8.31 -22.92
N GLN A 48 5.37 -9.46 -22.56
CA GLN A 48 5.80 -9.78 -21.21
C GLN A 48 7.03 -8.94 -20.81
N GLY A 49 7.22 -8.77 -19.51
CA GLY A 49 8.38 -8.07 -18.95
C GLY A 49 8.00 -6.89 -18.07
N ALA A 50 8.94 -5.96 -17.87
CA ALA A 50 8.71 -4.79 -17.04
C ALA A 50 7.89 -3.72 -17.79
N LEU A 51 6.81 -3.25 -17.17
CA LEU A 51 6.04 -2.10 -17.60
C LEU A 51 6.25 -0.98 -16.61
N PHE A 52 6.63 0.20 -17.09
CA PHE A 52 6.74 1.40 -16.28
C PHE A 52 5.56 2.32 -16.53
N ALA A 53 4.99 2.86 -15.47
CA ALA A 53 3.93 3.85 -15.51
C ALA A 53 4.42 5.16 -14.90
N SER A 54 4.15 6.28 -15.56
CA SER A 54 4.47 7.64 -15.09
C SER A 54 3.25 8.54 -15.23
N ILE A 55 3.11 9.51 -14.34
CA ILE A 55 2.11 10.56 -14.47
C ILE A 55 2.67 11.61 -15.43
N VAL A 56 1.90 11.96 -16.46
CA VAL A 56 2.31 12.98 -17.44
C VAL A 56 2.55 14.32 -16.72
N GLY A 57 3.73 14.91 -16.95
CA GLY A 57 4.11 16.19 -16.34
C GLY A 57 4.60 16.11 -14.89
N ARG A 58 4.78 14.90 -14.33
CA ARG A 58 5.35 14.72 -12.99
C ARG A 58 6.58 13.82 -13.03
N PRO A 59 7.60 14.09 -12.20
CA PRO A 59 8.76 13.19 -12.09
C PRO A 59 8.37 11.90 -11.37
N GLY A 60 9.12 10.82 -11.67
CA GLY A 60 8.94 9.52 -11.05
C GLY A 60 8.17 8.54 -11.94
N ARG A 61 8.41 7.26 -11.69
CA ARG A 61 7.76 6.15 -12.37
C ARG A 61 7.58 4.98 -11.40
N VAL A 62 6.55 4.19 -11.65
CA VAL A 62 6.29 2.93 -10.94
C VAL A 62 6.52 1.78 -11.93
N ALA A 63 7.16 0.73 -11.48
CA ALA A 63 7.38 -0.50 -12.27
C ALA A 63 6.40 -1.59 -11.84
N THR A 64 5.92 -2.35 -12.81
CA THR A 64 5.16 -3.58 -12.60
C THR A 64 5.61 -4.63 -13.60
N ALA A 65 5.38 -5.91 -13.30
CA ALA A 65 5.68 -7.01 -14.21
C ALA A 65 4.42 -7.44 -14.98
N ILE A 66 4.58 -7.68 -16.29
CA ILE A 66 3.59 -8.35 -17.12
C ILE A 66 4.01 -9.82 -17.23
N LEU A 67 3.19 -10.69 -16.67
CA LEU A 67 3.38 -12.13 -16.66
C LEU A 67 2.67 -12.77 -17.86
N PRO A 68 3.08 -13.98 -18.30
CA PRO A 68 2.41 -14.69 -19.37
C PRO A 68 0.93 -14.94 -19.02
N ALA A 69 0.10 -15.03 -20.06
CA ALA A 69 -1.27 -15.49 -19.90
C ALA A 69 -1.25 -16.93 -19.35
N GLY A 70 -1.92 -17.13 -18.21
CA GLY A 70 -2.09 -18.45 -17.61
C GLY A 70 -3.50 -18.98 -17.85
N SER A 71 -3.77 -20.22 -17.46
CA SER A 71 -5.13 -20.75 -17.38
C SER A 71 -5.89 -19.97 -16.31
N MET A 72 -7.06 -19.39 -16.66
CA MET A 72 -7.93 -18.77 -15.67
C MET A 72 -8.42 -19.85 -14.69
N GLU A 73 -8.09 -19.69 -13.41
CA GLU A 73 -8.65 -20.52 -12.36
C GLU A 73 -10.12 -20.13 -12.12
N SER A 74 -10.97 -21.12 -11.87
CA SER A 74 -12.42 -20.92 -11.64
C SER A 74 -12.74 -20.40 -10.22
N SER A 75 -11.74 -20.22 -9.36
CA SER A 75 -11.89 -19.75 -8.00
C SER A 75 -10.75 -18.81 -7.60
N ALA A 76 -11.04 -17.84 -6.77
CA ALA A 76 -10.02 -16.98 -6.20
C ALA A 76 -9.10 -17.80 -5.28
N ARG A 77 -7.80 -17.68 -5.50
CA ARG A 77 -6.76 -18.31 -4.67
C ARG A 77 -5.77 -17.26 -4.21
N VAL A 78 -5.58 -17.15 -2.91
CA VAL A 78 -4.60 -16.25 -2.30
C VAL A 78 -3.28 -17.03 -2.12
N GLU A 79 -2.17 -16.45 -2.56
CA GLU A 79 -0.83 -17.04 -2.47
C GLU A 79 0.04 -16.34 -1.44
N ALA A 80 -0.02 -15.01 -1.39
CA ALA A 80 0.68 -14.26 -0.36
C ALA A 80 -0.09 -13.01 0.07
N VAL A 81 0.05 -12.70 1.36
CA VAL A 81 -0.54 -11.55 2.04
C VAL A 81 0.52 -10.96 2.99
N PRO A 82 0.44 -9.69 3.38
CA PRO A 82 1.30 -9.17 4.42
C PRO A 82 0.92 -9.82 5.76
N ARG A 83 1.93 -10.18 6.57
CA ARG A 83 1.71 -10.69 7.93
C ARG A 83 0.98 -9.68 8.81
N PHE A 84 1.27 -8.39 8.61
CA PHE A 84 0.62 -7.26 9.26
C PHE A 84 0.23 -6.23 8.22
N ALA A 85 -0.95 -5.63 8.34
CA ALA A 85 -1.39 -4.50 7.54
C ALA A 85 -1.83 -3.34 8.45
N SER A 86 -1.59 -2.11 8.01
CA SER A 86 -2.03 -0.92 8.73
C SER A 86 -3.53 -0.70 8.55
N LEU A 87 -4.21 -0.23 9.60
CA LEU A 87 -5.63 0.16 9.54
C LEU A 87 -5.89 1.30 8.55
N VAL A 88 -4.89 2.14 8.29
CA VAL A 88 -5.06 3.39 7.53
C VAL A 88 -4.27 3.42 6.23
N ASP A 89 -3.53 2.37 5.92
CA ASP A 89 -2.77 2.26 4.68
C ASP A 89 -3.22 1.04 3.86
N ARG A 90 -2.99 1.12 2.57
CA ARG A 90 -3.27 0.02 1.64
C ARG A 90 -2.29 -1.12 1.81
N PHE A 91 -2.74 -2.31 1.49
CA PHE A 91 -1.90 -3.50 1.42
C PHE A 91 -2.21 -4.32 0.16
N GLU A 92 -1.30 -5.18 -0.22
CA GLU A 92 -1.42 -6.03 -1.40
C GLU A 92 -1.78 -7.47 -1.01
N ILE A 93 -2.65 -8.08 -1.79
CA ILE A 93 -2.99 -9.50 -1.78
C ILE A 93 -2.55 -10.06 -3.12
N THR A 94 -1.66 -11.04 -3.13
CA THR A 94 -1.24 -11.72 -4.37
C THR A 94 -1.85 -13.11 -4.45
N GLY A 95 -2.10 -13.56 -5.67
CA GLY A 95 -2.75 -14.84 -5.92
C GLY A 95 -3.17 -15.00 -7.37
N ASN A 96 -4.25 -15.72 -7.59
CA ASN A 96 -4.84 -15.97 -8.91
C ASN A 96 -6.37 -15.95 -8.85
N GLY A 97 -7.02 -15.79 -10.03
CA GLY A 97 -8.46 -15.82 -10.15
C GLY A 97 -9.17 -14.55 -9.66
N PHE A 98 -8.44 -13.44 -9.47
CA PHE A 98 -9.07 -12.15 -9.18
C PHE A 98 -9.62 -11.50 -10.45
N CYS A 99 -10.61 -10.63 -10.31
CA CYS A 99 -11.10 -9.82 -11.41
C CYS A 99 -10.14 -8.66 -11.70
N GLY A 100 -9.79 -8.46 -12.97
CA GLY A 100 -8.99 -7.29 -13.37
C GLY A 100 -9.74 -5.97 -13.21
N ASP A 101 -11.06 -6.00 -13.23
CA ASP A 101 -11.93 -4.87 -12.89
C ASP A 101 -12.10 -4.82 -11.36
N ALA A 102 -11.64 -3.74 -10.74
CA ALA A 102 -11.64 -3.59 -9.28
C ALA A 102 -13.04 -3.71 -8.67
N ASP A 103 -14.06 -3.19 -9.36
CA ASP A 103 -15.45 -3.17 -8.88
C ASP A 103 -16.13 -4.54 -8.92
N LYS A 104 -15.53 -5.51 -9.60
CA LYS A 104 -16.01 -6.90 -9.64
C LYS A 104 -15.42 -7.77 -8.54
N ASN A 105 -14.41 -7.28 -7.83
CA ASN A 105 -13.88 -7.97 -6.66
C ASN A 105 -14.67 -7.57 -5.41
N SER A 106 -15.01 -8.54 -4.58
CA SER A 106 -15.54 -8.31 -3.24
C SER A 106 -14.48 -8.69 -2.23
N VAL A 107 -14.09 -7.74 -1.39
CA VAL A 107 -13.16 -7.97 -0.27
C VAL A 107 -13.84 -7.52 1.01
N SER A 108 -13.90 -8.41 2.01
CA SER A 108 -14.35 -8.04 3.35
C SER A 108 -13.28 -8.37 4.37
N ILE A 109 -13.16 -7.52 5.39
CA ILE A 109 -12.22 -7.63 6.52
C ILE A 109 -13.03 -7.56 7.79
N GLY A 110 -13.01 -8.62 8.60
CA GLY A 110 -13.85 -8.70 9.80
C GLY A 110 -15.35 -8.61 9.52
N GLY A 111 -15.80 -9.04 8.34
CA GLY A 111 -17.18 -8.93 7.89
C GLY A 111 -17.58 -7.58 7.30
N GLN A 112 -16.71 -6.57 7.34
CA GLN A 112 -16.94 -5.23 6.77
C GLN A 112 -16.35 -5.13 5.37
N SER A 113 -17.02 -4.40 4.47
CA SER A 113 -16.55 -4.22 3.09
C SER A 113 -15.27 -3.36 3.06
N ALA A 114 -14.22 -3.89 2.45
CA ALA A 114 -12.98 -3.18 2.19
C ALA A 114 -12.99 -2.59 0.77
N PHE A 115 -12.19 -1.57 0.54
CA PHE A 115 -12.14 -0.89 -0.75
C PHE A 115 -11.00 -1.43 -1.62
N VAL A 116 -11.33 -1.92 -2.81
CA VAL A 116 -10.34 -2.37 -3.79
C VAL A 116 -9.89 -1.17 -4.62
N LEU A 117 -8.66 -0.70 -4.36
CA LEU A 117 -8.06 0.45 -5.05
C LEU A 117 -7.62 0.10 -6.47
N ALA A 118 -6.90 -1.02 -6.59
CA ALA A 118 -6.35 -1.49 -7.85
C ALA A 118 -6.47 -3.02 -7.92
N SER A 119 -6.55 -3.57 -9.13
CA SER A 119 -6.69 -5.00 -9.34
C SER A 119 -6.08 -5.47 -10.65
N SER A 120 -5.68 -6.72 -10.64
CA SER A 120 -5.31 -7.53 -11.80
C SER A 120 -5.67 -8.99 -11.48
N PRO A 121 -5.67 -9.92 -12.45
CA PRO A 121 -5.98 -11.31 -12.17
C PRO A 121 -5.10 -12.00 -11.11
N ASN A 122 -3.93 -11.40 -10.80
CA ASN A 122 -2.96 -11.98 -9.86
C ASN A 122 -2.62 -11.08 -8.65
N ALA A 123 -3.23 -9.90 -8.53
CA ALA A 123 -2.98 -9.01 -7.39
C ALA A 123 -4.15 -8.07 -7.15
N LEU A 124 -4.43 -7.79 -5.87
CA LEU A 124 -5.36 -6.77 -5.40
C LEU A 124 -4.62 -5.81 -4.48
N THR A 125 -4.87 -4.51 -4.63
CA THR A 125 -4.50 -3.50 -3.65
C THR A 125 -5.75 -3.08 -2.90
N VAL A 126 -5.76 -3.28 -1.59
CA VAL A 126 -6.93 -3.13 -0.74
C VAL A 126 -6.69 -2.09 0.34
N LEU A 127 -7.68 -1.26 0.61
CA LEU A 127 -7.73 -0.36 1.76
C LEU A 127 -8.72 -0.93 2.79
N PRO A 128 -8.30 -1.10 4.05
CA PRO A 128 -9.20 -1.56 5.11
C PRO A 128 -10.41 -0.63 5.28
N PRO A 129 -11.56 -1.15 5.77
CA PRO A 129 -12.70 -0.31 6.11
C PRO A 129 -12.36 0.65 7.25
N LEU A 130 -12.98 1.83 7.28
CA LEU A 130 -12.69 2.89 8.26
C LEU A 130 -12.98 2.45 9.71
N ASP A 131 -13.95 1.54 9.89
CA ASP A 131 -14.34 1.02 11.20
C ASP A 131 -13.61 -0.27 11.58
N ALA A 132 -12.58 -0.67 10.83
CA ALA A 132 -11.77 -1.83 11.16
C ALA A 132 -11.03 -1.62 12.48
N THR A 133 -10.91 -2.68 13.27
CA THR A 133 -10.20 -2.67 14.55
C THR A 133 -8.87 -3.40 14.45
N ALA A 134 -7.88 -2.93 15.23
CA ALA A 134 -6.58 -3.59 15.30
C ALA A 134 -6.68 -4.97 15.98
N GLY A 135 -5.92 -5.93 15.47
CA GLY A 135 -5.88 -7.32 15.93
C GLY A 135 -6.03 -8.32 14.80
N GLU A 136 -6.11 -9.62 15.17
CA GLU A 136 -6.35 -10.69 14.20
C GLU A 136 -7.78 -10.60 13.64
N THR A 137 -7.90 -10.70 12.33
CA THR A 137 -9.18 -10.62 11.62
C THR A 137 -9.19 -11.60 10.44
N VAL A 138 -10.39 -11.93 9.95
CA VAL A 138 -10.58 -12.77 8.77
C VAL A 138 -10.84 -11.89 7.56
N VAL A 139 -10.11 -12.15 6.48
CA VAL A 139 -10.30 -11.54 5.17
C VAL A 139 -10.97 -12.55 4.25
N VAL A 140 -11.97 -12.09 3.50
CA VAL A 140 -12.67 -12.89 2.47
C VAL A 140 -12.56 -12.16 1.16
N VAL A 141 -12.11 -12.87 0.12
CA VAL A 141 -11.89 -12.32 -1.22
C VAL A 141 -12.63 -13.16 -2.25
N SER A 142 -13.38 -12.55 -3.14
CA SER A 142 -14.03 -13.21 -4.28
C SER A 142 -14.04 -12.31 -5.51
N CYS A 143 -14.10 -12.94 -6.69
CA CYS A 143 -14.35 -12.28 -7.97
C CYS A 143 -15.72 -12.73 -8.51
N GLY A 144 -16.68 -11.82 -8.59
CA GLY A 144 -18.03 -12.12 -9.06
C GLY A 144 -18.72 -13.21 -8.23
N LYS A 145 -19.13 -14.30 -8.90
CA LYS A 145 -19.82 -15.44 -8.26
C LYS A 145 -18.89 -16.62 -7.92
N GLN A 146 -17.60 -16.45 -7.99
CA GLN A 146 -16.61 -17.49 -7.67
C GLN A 146 -16.62 -17.85 -6.18
N ASN A 147 -16.10 -19.03 -5.86
CA ASN A 147 -15.87 -19.42 -4.46
C ASN A 147 -14.87 -18.46 -3.79
N PRO A 148 -15.21 -17.93 -2.61
CA PRO A 148 -14.34 -16.99 -1.92
C PRO A 148 -13.11 -17.67 -1.33
N ALA A 149 -11.96 -17.02 -1.43
CA ALA A 149 -10.79 -17.33 -0.61
C ALA A 149 -10.93 -16.68 0.77
N ARG A 150 -10.44 -17.37 1.82
CA ARG A 150 -10.45 -16.88 3.21
C ARG A 150 -9.06 -17.02 3.80
N PHE A 151 -8.64 -16.04 4.59
CA PHE A 151 -7.37 -16.09 5.32
C PHE A 151 -7.41 -15.14 6.52
N LYS A 152 -6.48 -15.34 7.45
CA LYS A 152 -6.27 -14.50 8.61
C LYS A 152 -5.28 -13.37 8.28
N LEU A 153 -5.50 -12.20 8.86
CA LEU A 153 -4.66 -11.02 8.75
C LEU A 153 -4.59 -10.32 10.10
N ASN A 154 -3.42 -9.83 10.49
CA ASN A 154 -3.29 -8.95 11.65
C ASN A 154 -3.31 -7.49 11.21
N LEU A 155 -4.35 -6.76 11.62
CA LEU A 155 -4.42 -5.31 11.45
C LEU A 155 -3.73 -4.60 12.61
N VAL A 156 -2.92 -3.59 12.30
CA VAL A 156 -2.23 -2.79 13.31
C VAL A 156 -2.57 -1.31 13.18
N SER A 157 -2.71 -0.64 14.32
CA SER A 157 -2.80 0.81 14.37
C SER A 157 -1.40 1.40 14.55
N LEU A 158 -1.12 2.49 13.85
CA LEU A 158 0.09 3.29 14.03
C LEU A 158 -0.33 4.66 14.58
N ARG A 159 0.20 5.02 15.74
CA ARG A 159 -0.03 6.32 16.36
C ARG A 159 1.30 7.05 16.49
N LEU A 160 1.42 8.18 15.82
CA LEU A 160 2.59 9.06 15.93
C LEU A 160 2.42 10.00 17.13
N GLU A 161 3.41 9.99 18.01
CA GLU A 161 3.58 10.95 19.09
C GLU A 161 4.77 11.82 18.75
N ALA A 162 4.50 13.06 18.37
CA ALA A 162 5.54 14.02 17.98
C ALA A 162 5.14 15.42 18.45
N ASP A 163 6.13 16.15 18.92
CA ASP A 163 5.99 17.60 19.08
C ASP A 163 6.03 18.24 17.69
N THR A 164 4.96 18.95 17.33
CA THR A 164 4.81 19.63 16.03
C THR A 164 5.22 21.10 16.07
N SER A 165 5.76 21.60 17.20
CA SER A 165 6.27 22.97 17.31
C SER A 165 7.40 23.24 16.31
N PRO A 166 7.65 24.49 15.90
CA PRO A 166 8.76 24.81 15.01
C PRO A 166 10.10 24.33 15.56
N MET A 167 10.95 23.80 14.68
CA MET A 167 12.34 23.39 15.00
C MET A 167 13.34 24.44 14.52
N GLN A 168 14.39 24.67 15.29
CA GLN A 168 15.54 25.47 14.85
C GLN A 168 16.50 24.60 14.00
N PRO A 169 17.24 25.20 13.05
CA PRO A 169 18.34 24.50 12.39
C PRO A 169 19.33 23.93 13.40
N GLY A 170 19.72 22.65 13.22
CA GLY A 170 20.56 21.89 14.14
C GLY A 170 19.83 21.25 15.33
N GLN A 171 18.57 21.59 15.56
CA GLN A 171 17.76 20.94 16.60
C GLN A 171 17.38 19.52 16.20
N GLU A 172 17.55 18.58 17.13
CA GLU A 172 17.08 17.19 16.99
C GLU A 172 15.72 17.02 17.70
N ARG A 173 14.87 16.20 17.13
CA ARG A 173 13.59 15.80 17.70
C ARG A 173 13.36 14.31 17.51
N THR A 174 12.80 13.66 18.50
CA THR A 174 12.38 12.26 18.44
C THR A 174 10.92 12.17 18.06
N LEU A 175 10.63 11.33 17.06
CA LEU A 175 9.31 10.93 16.65
C LEU A 175 9.06 9.53 17.23
N ARG A 176 8.13 9.38 18.15
CA ARG A 176 7.77 8.10 18.73
C ARG A 176 6.51 7.55 18.04
N VAL A 177 6.56 6.30 17.63
CA VAL A 177 5.44 5.60 16.99
C VAL A 177 5.02 4.46 17.89
N SER A 178 3.78 4.50 18.35
CA SER A 178 3.15 3.40 19.09
C SER A 178 2.37 2.51 18.14
N VAL A 179 2.49 1.19 18.32
CA VAL A 179 1.82 0.18 17.51
C VAL A 179 0.82 -0.57 18.37
N GLY A 180 -0.45 -0.54 17.96
CA GLY A 180 -1.52 -1.33 18.58
C GLY A 180 -1.93 -2.51 17.71
N GLY A 181 -2.55 -3.53 18.34
CA GLY A 181 -3.07 -4.72 17.67
C GLY A 181 -2.09 -5.90 17.61
N THR A 182 -0.83 -5.71 18.03
CA THR A 182 0.14 -6.79 18.14
C THR A 182 1.19 -6.51 19.22
N GLN A 183 1.68 -7.58 19.84
CA GLN A 183 2.85 -7.54 20.74
C GLN A 183 4.14 -7.96 20.03
N GLU A 184 4.06 -8.35 18.77
CA GLU A 184 5.22 -8.75 18.00
C GLU A 184 6.02 -7.53 17.53
N LYS A 185 7.31 -7.74 17.36
CA LYS A 185 8.19 -6.73 16.74
C LYS A 185 7.87 -6.60 15.27
N ILE A 186 7.62 -5.37 14.82
CA ILE A 186 7.37 -5.07 13.41
C ILE A 186 8.34 -4.01 12.90
N GLN A 187 8.64 -4.04 11.63
CA GLN A 187 9.54 -3.09 11.00
C GLN A 187 8.76 -1.92 10.42
N LEU A 188 9.15 -0.71 10.82
CA LEU A 188 8.61 0.55 10.32
C LEU A 188 9.64 1.24 9.44
N GLU A 189 9.16 2.00 8.48
CA GLU A 189 9.96 2.86 7.61
C GLU A 189 9.46 4.30 7.69
N ALA A 190 10.36 5.22 7.97
CA ALA A 190 10.11 6.65 7.92
C ALA A 190 10.80 7.26 6.70
N LYS A 191 10.08 8.05 5.93
CA LYS A 191 10.59 8.74 4.75
C LYS A 191 10.33 10.24 4.87
N ASN A 192 11.37 11.03 4.78
CA ASN A 192 11.28 12.48 4.68
C ASN A 192 11.13 12.89 3.21
N LEU A 193 10.10 13.67 2.91
CA LEU A 193 9.81 14.16 1.56
C LEU A 193 10.48 15.51 1.24
N ALA A 194 11.15 16.14 2.24
CA ALA A 194 11.84 17.42 2.11
C ALA A 194 13.26 17.33 2.72
N THR A 195 14.13 16.54 2.10
CA THR A 195 15.48 16.22 2.58
C THR A 195 16.43 17.42 2.61
N ASP A 196 16.09 18.50 1.94
CA ASP A 196 16.81 19.77 1.98
C ASP A 196 16.44 20.62 3.21
N VAL A 197 15.31 20.34 3.89
CA VAL A 197 14.81 21.06 5.07
C VAL A 197 15.15 20.33 6.37
N ALA A 198 15.06 18.99 6.37
CA ALA A 198 15.37 18.17 7.52
C ALA A 198 16.03 16.85 7.13
N ASP A 199 16.77 16.23 8.04
CA ASP A 199 17.35 14.90 7.88
C ASP A 199 16.73 13.90 8.84
N LEU A 200 16.64 12.64 8.42
CA LEU A 200 16.36 11.51 9.28
C LEU A 200 17.67 10.81 9.68
N ALA A 201 17.86 10.56 10.95
CA ALA A 201 18.96 9.72 11.42
C ALA A 201 18.81 8.28 10.87
N GLY A 202 19.90 7.72 10.38
CA GLY A 202 19.88 6.39 9.75
C GLY A 202 19.56 6.38 8.26
N GLY A 203 19.42 7.57 7.64
CA GLY A 203 19.21 7.73 6.20
C GLY A 203 17.77 8.05 5.79
N ASN A 204 17.53 8.15 4.50
CA ASN A 204 16.18 8.40 3.96
C ASN A 204 15.89 7.45 2.79
N PRO A 205 15.05 6.42 3.00
CA PRO A 205 14.24 6.17 4.21
C PRO A 205 15.06 5.62 5.39
N ALA A 206 14.65 5.97 6.62
CA ALA A 206 15.13 5.37 7.86
C ALA A 206 14.24 4.19 8.26
N ARG A 207 14.82 3.17 8.90
CA ARG A 207 14.08 1.97 9.34
C ARG A 207 14.28 1.73 10.82
N ALA A 208 13.23 1.31 11.51
CA ALA A 208 13.26 0.96 12.91
C ALA A 208 12.43 -0.30 13.16
N LEU A 209 12.93 -1.16 14.06
CA LEU A 209 12.19 -2.31 14.58
C LEU A 209 11.53 -1.87 15.88
N THR A 210 10.24 -2.17 16.05
CA THR A 210 9.53 -1.86 17.29
C THR A 210 10.02 -2.72 18.46
N SER A 211 9.79 -2.24 19.69
CA SER A 211 10.22 -2.91 20.92
C SER A 211 9.56 -4.29 21.13
N GLY A 212 8.33 -4.45 20.64
CA GLY A 212 7.48 -5.59 20.98
C GLY A 212 6.89 -5.46 22.39
N GLY A 213 6.01 -6.40 22.75
CA GLY A 213 5.33 -6.41 24.06
C GLY A 213 4.16 -5.44 24.15
N ALA A 214 3.69 -5.18 25.37
CA ALA A 214 2.49 -4.39 25.62
C ALA A 214 2.64 -2.91 25.18
N GLU A 215 3.84 -2.34 25.34
CA GLU A 215 4.19 -1.01 24.85
C GLU A 215 5.06 -1.13 23.60
N ASN A 216 4.45 -1.53 22.51
CA ASN A 216 5.13 -1.79 21.25
C ASN A 216 5.41 -0.46 20.52
N THR A 217 6.65 0.05 20.61
CA THR A 217 7.03 1.38 20.10
C THR A 217 8.30 1.33 19.26
N ALA A 218 8.46 2.31 18.37
CA ALA A 218 9.69 2.61 17.65
C ALA A 218 9.95 4.12 17.69
N GLU A 219 11.20 4.51 17.52
CA GLU A 219 11.62 5.92 17.53
C GLU A 219 12.42 6.24 16.26
N PHE A 220 12.17 7.44 15.72
CA PHE A 220 12.94 8.03 14.65
C PHE A 220 13.43 9.40 15.09
N LYS A 221 14.66 9.75 14.73
CA LYS A 221 15.23 11.04 15.03
C LYS A 221 15.29 11.90 13.79
N VAL A 222 14.87 13.15 13.93
CA VAL A 222 14.82 14.15 12.88
C VAL A 222 15.65 15.35 13.30
N THR A 223 16.49 15.87 12.39
CA THR A 223 17.31 17.07 12.62
C THR A 223 16.94 18.13 11.60
N GLY A 224 16.58 19.32 12.06
CA GLY A 224 16.32 20.48 11.20
C GLY A 224 17.61 20.97 10.53
N LYS A 225 17.56 21.31 9.23
CA LYS A 225 18.71 21.85 8.46
C LYS A 225 18.54 23.32 8.16
N LYS A 226 17.39 23.72 7.68
CA LYS A 226 17.08 25.10 7.33
C LYS A 226 15.59 25.40 7.54
N ARG A 227 15.22 26.66 7.41
CA ARG A 227 13.80 27.05 7.44
C ARG A 227 13.03 26.42 6.28
N GLY A 228 11.85 25.92 6.56
CA GLY A 228 10.94 25.30 5.61
C GLY A 228 9.97 24.33 6.27
N ASN A 229 9.03 23.84 5.50
CA ASN A 229 8.12 22.77 5.94
C ASN A 229 8.68 21.42 5.48
N PHE A 230 8.59 20.41 6.33
CA PHE A 230 8.91 19.04 5.96
C PHE A 230 7.78 18.10 6.36
N LEU A 231 7.66 17.01 5.64
CA LEU A 231 6.68 15.96 5.88
C LEU A 231 7.41 14.63 6.00
N ILE A 232 7.18 13.94 7.12
CA ILE A 232 7.68 12.57 7.33
C ILE A 232 6.50 11.62 7.23
N SER A 233 6.58 10.71 6.27
CA SER A 233 5.67 9.58 6.13
C SER A 233 6.24 8.39 6.88
N ILE A 234 5.45 7.79 7.76
CA ILE A 234 5.81 6.56 8.48
C ILE A 234 4.85 5.46 8.06
N ARG A 235 5.41 4.33 7.68
CA ARG A 235 4.62 3.18 7.22
C ARG A 235 5.16 1.86 7.77
N LEU A 236 4.31 0.87 7.76
CA LEU A 236 4.67 -0.52 7.97
C LEU A 236 5.47 -1.02 6.77
N LEU A 237 6.57 -1.74 7.02
CA LEU A 237 7.21 -2.52 5.96
C LEU A 237 6.53 -3.88 5.87
N PRO A 238 5.92 -4.21 4.74
CA PRO A 238 5.21 -5.47 4.59
C PRO A 238 6.20 -6.64 4.54
N VAL A 239 5.94 -7.67 5.35
CA VAL A 239 6.55 -8.99 5.24
C VAL A 239 5.48 -9.90 4.67
N MET A 240 5.65 -10.31 3.42
CA MET A 240 4.70 -11.20 2.74
C MET A 240 4.85 -12.63 3.25
N THR A 241 3.74 -13.27 3.53
CA THR A 241 3.66 -14.67 3.99
C THR A 241 2.58 -15.41 3.21
N GLY A 242 2.63 -16.73 3.19
CA GLY A 242 1.50 -17.52 2.73
C GLY A 242 0.26 -17.26 3.58
N PRO A 243 -0.95 -17.41 3.02
CA PRO A 243 -2.19 -17.23 3.78
C PRO A 243 -2.28 -18.28 4.89
N THR A 244 -2.71 -17.86 6.09
CA THR A 244 -3.07 -18.74 7.20
C THR A 244 -4.59 -18.83 7.30
N ASN A 245 -5.08 -20.06 7.39
CA ASN A 245 -6.52 -20.34 7.56
C ASN A 245 -6.95 -20.23 9.02
#